data_133e2b503ee35abce203bbb69c39d034
#
_entry.id   133e2b503ee35abce203bbb69c39d034
#
_cell.length_a   1.000
_cell.length_b   1.000
_cell.length_c   1.000
_cell.angle_alpha   90.00
_cell.angle_beta   90.00
_cell.angle_gamma   90.00
#
_symmetry.space_group_name_H-M   'P 1'
#
loop_
_entity.id
_entity.type
_entity.pdbx_description
1 polymer ?
#
loop_
_entity_poly.entity_id
_entity_poly.type
_entity_poly.pdbx_seq_one_letter_code
_entity_poly.pdbx_strand_id
1 'polypeptide(L)'
;MSWDGIVFAHLPDQNDAVPAGRLSLLEQGLESVGSTFGYGARYLKRPNAIPVDPVSLPLASLPGEKQLYEPPVGLTLFGAMRDAAPDFWGRRVIEAKLKVPPNSIPESTYLLNTGTHRFGALDFRESITSKTAEGLLPPLTDLQYLLEAADRVQEGLPIPAQLEMLFQVATLGGARPKALVSHNGRQFLAKFPAKNDPFDVPAIERACLELARECGLDVPQTDLIQLADGRNVMLIERFDRTVLSDGTFSRKHCVSALTMLGKHEQESLASSYSEVAQAISDRGVSGHVQEDREELYARVAFNILISNDDDHLRNHAFIWDPPGKAWRLSPLYDVVPHPQVSQERRLHLSIGPQGRSATLTNLFEARGSFGLLKPNAIAVIERVSATVREWRRHLESAGVNPAQCDLIQTAFRRPGDIGLDDVTKDAVAA
;
A
#
# COMPACT_ATOMS: atom_id res chain seq x y z
N MET A 1 -9.79 25.49 -15.43
CA MET A 1 -8.43 26.00 -15.77
C MET A 1 -7.55 24.82 -16.06
N SER A 2 -6.53 24.92 -16.90
CA SER A 2 -5.54 23.85 -17.06
C SER A 2 -4.33 24.17 -16.19
N TRP A 3 -3.82 23.17 -15.46
CA TRP A 3 -2.55 23.24 -14.78
C TRP A 3 -1.53 22.36 -15.50
N ASP A 4 -0.31 22.82 -15.63
CA ASP A 4 0.78 22.10 -16.25
C ASP A 4 1.93 21.92 -15.26
N GLY A 5 2.44 20.71 -15.16
CA GLY A 5 3.59 20.38 -14.32
C GLY A 5 4.50 19.33 -14.95
N ILE A 6 5.62 19.08 -14.30
CA ILE A 6 6.59 18.09 -14.71
C ILE A 6 6.56 16.92 -13.75
N VAL A 7 6.36 15.72 -14.29
CA VAL A 7 6.55 14.48 -13.57
C VAL A 7 8.02 14.12 -13.62
N PHE A 8 8.61 13.88 -12.46
CA PHE A 8 9.95 13.36 -12.30
C PHE A 8 9.89 11.89 -11.88
N ALA A 9 10.87 11.13 -12.27
CA ALA A 9 11.05 9.76 -11.81
C ALA A 9 12.43 9.59 -11.16
N HIS A 10 12.46 8.97 -9.98
CA HIS A 10 13.69 8.45 -9.40
C HIS A 10 14.03 7.15 -10.11
N LEU A 11 15.17 7.13 -10.79
CA LEU A 11 15.62 5.94 -11.49
C LEU A 11 16.28 4.96 -10.52
N PRO A 12 16.32 3.66 -10.85
CA PRO A 12 16.96 2.66 -10.00
C PRO A 12 18.41 3.04 -9.64
N ASP A 13 18.77 2.77 -8.39
CA ASP A 13 20.10 3.00 -7.83
C ASP A 13 20.61 4.45 -7.88
N GLN A 14 19.69 5.42 -8.01
CA GLN A 14 19.98 6.84 -8.01
C GLN A 14 19.13 7.58 -6.97
N ASN A 15 19.73 8.56 -6.31
CA ASN A 15 19.00 9.44 -5.39
C ASN A 15 18.26 10.55 -6.15
N ASP A 16 18.87 11.10 -7.21
CA ASP A 16 18.31 12.22 -7.94
C ASP A 16 17.17 11.81 -8.89
N ALA A 17 16.11 12.58 -8.86
CA ALA A 17 15.00 12.43 -9.79
C ALA A 17 15.31 13.10 -11.15
N VAL A 18 14.88 12.47 -12.23
CA VAL A 18 15.00 13.01 -13.59
C VAL A 18 13.62 13.37 -14.16
N PRO A 19 13.49 14.42 -14.99
CA PRO A 19 12.24 14.75 -15.66
C PRO A 19 11.80 13.60 -16.57
N ALA A 20 10.64 12.99 -16.28
CA ALA A 20 10.07 11.91 -17.08
C ALA A 20 9.16 12.45 -18.18
N GLY A 21 8.34 13.46 -17.87
CA GLY A 21 7.41 14.02 -18.85
C GLY A 21 6.61 15.21 -18.31
N ARG A 22 5.70 15.72 -19.16
CA ARG A 22 4.78 16.80 -18.81
C ARG A 22 3.39 16.24 -18.54
N LEU A 23 2.82 16.62 -17.42
CA LEU A 23 1.45 16.35 -17.02
C LEU A 23 0.64 17.63 -17.18
N SER A 24 -0.51 17.55 -17.86
CA SER A 24 -1.50 18.62 -17.91
C SER A 24 -2.77 18.14 -17.22
N LEU A 25 -3.27 18.88 -16.24
CA LEU A 25 -4.55 18.62 -15.55
C LEU A 25 -5.59 19.63 -16.02
N LEU A 26 -6.76 19.14 -16.37
CA LEU A 26 -7.94 19.96 -16.61
C LEU A 26 -8.77 20.02 -15.33
N GLU A 27 -8.81 21.19 -14.69
CA GLU A 27 -9.51 21.41 -13.43
C GLU A 27 -10.71 22.35 -13.64
N GLN A 28 -11.88 21.96 -13.13
CA GLN A 28 -13.10 22.78 -13.07
C GLN A 28 -13.42 23.07 -11.60
N GLY A 29 -13.10 24.28 -11.15
CA GLY A 29 -13.12 24.59 -9.73
C GLY A 29 -12.08 23.77 -8.97
N LEU A 30 -12.51 22.92 -8.06
CA LEU A 30 -11.67 22.04 -7.26
C LEU A 30 -11.52 20.61 -7.84
N GLU A 31 -12.35 20.28 -8.82
CA GLU A 31 -12.41 18.93 -9.38
C GLU A 31 -11.47 18.79 -10.57
N SER A 32 -10.71 17.71 -10.61
CA SER A 32 -9.99 17.27 -11.80
C SER A 32 -10.96 16.52 -12.70
N VAL A 33 -11.13 16.99 -13.94
CA VAL A 33 -12.05 16.41 -14.92
C VAL A 33 -11.34 15.66 -16.04
N GLY A 34 -10.01 15.70 -16.09
CA GLY A 34 -9.18 14.95 -17.02
C GLY A 34 -7.72 15.34 -16.95
N SER A 35 -6.88 14.56 -17.58
CA SER A 35 -5.45 14.83 -17.69
C SER A 35 -4.85 14.28 -18.98
N THR A 36 -3.71 14.85 -19.38
CA THR A 36 -2.87 14.28 -20.43
C THR A 36 -1.42 14.23 -19.98
N PHE A 37 -0.67 13.24 -20.48
CA PHE A 37 0.76 13.11 -20.20
C PHE A 37 1.55 12.86 -21.47
N GLY A 38 2.72 13.50 -21.58
CA GLY A 38 3.68 13.25 -22.65
C GLY A 38 5.07 13.03 -22.12
N TYR A 39 5.71 11.91 -22.50
CA TYR A 39 7.09 11.65 -22.14
C TYR A 39 8.08 12.65 -22.73
N GLY A 40 9.11 12.99 -21.96
CA GLY A 40 10.26 13.73 -22.45
C GLY A 40 11.15 12.89 -23.37
N ALA A 41 11.52 13.41 -24.56
CA ALA A 41 12.37 12.67 -25.49
C ALA A 41 13.74 12.23 -24.90
N ARG A 42 14.28 13.01 -23.95
CA ARG A 42 15.51 12.65 -23.23
C ARG A 42 15.29 11.50 -22.25
N TYR A 43 14.10 11.42 -21.65
CA TYR A 43 13.73 10.34 -20.73
C TYR A 43 13.64 9.01 -21.47
N LEU A 44 12.93 8.97 -22.60
CA LEU A 44 12.75 7.77 -23.42
C LEU A 44 14.06 7.19 -23.98
N LYS A 45 15.10 8.02 -24.10
CA LYS A 45 16.46 7.57 -24.54
C LYS A 45 17.30 6.96 -23.42
N ARG A 46 16.83 7.00 -22.17
CA ARG A 46 17.59 6.45 -21.05
C ARG A 46 17.47 4.91 -21.03
N PRO A 47 18.59 4.18 -20.90
CA PRO A 47 18.55 2.72 -20.87
C PRO A 47 17.88 2.16 -19.61
N ASN A 48 17.86 2.96 -18.52
CA ASN A 48 17.26 2.62 -17.23
C ASN A 48 15.94 3.38 -16.99
N ALA A 49 15.30 3.91 -18.04
CA ALA A 49 13.97 4.50 -17.90
C ALA A 49 12.98 3.45 -17.35
N ILE A 50 12.08 3.92 -16.48
CA ILE A 50 10.99 3.10 -15.93
C ILE A 50 9.65 3.57 -16.51
N PRO A 51 8.66 2.67 -16.72
CA PRO A 51 7.32 3.09 -17.10
C PRO A 51 6.72 3.92 -15.96
N VAL A 52 6.24 5.13 -16.25
CA VAL A 52 5.60 5.99 -15.22
C VAL A 52 4.31 5.34 -14.74
N ASP A 53 3.58 4.69 -15.63
CA ASP A 53 2.38 3.93 -15.29
C ASP A 53 2.37 2.62 -16.12
N PRO A 54 2.18 1.45 -15.47
CA PRO A 54 2.29 0.16 -16.16
C PRO A 54 1.19 -0.12 -17.16
N VAL A 55 0.04 0.55 -17.02
CA VAL A 55 -1.16 0.27 -17.81
C VAL A 55 -1.30 1.24 -18.96
N SER A 56 -1.14 2.54 -18.68
CA SER A 56 -1.51 3.61 -19.61
C SER A 56 -0.32 4.40 -20.18
N LEU A 57 0.88 4.23 -19.64
CA LEU A 57 2.07 4.96 -20.05
C LEU A 57 3.24 4.01 -20.42
N PRO A 58 3.12 3.23 -21.52
CA PRO A 58 4.20 2.36 -21.95
C PRO A 58 5.43 3.18 -22.41
N LEU A 59 6.63 2.64 -22.18
CA LEU A 59 7.88 3.29 -22.64
C LEU A 59 8.10 3.22 -24.14
N ALA A 60 7.43 2.28 -24.83
CA ALA A 60 7.56 2.10 -26.27
C ALA A 60 6.80 3.23 -27.00
N SER A 61 7.51 4.29 -27.32
CA SER A 61 7.06 5.31 -28.27
C SER A 61 7.65 4.99 -29.63
N LEU A 62 6.86 5.13 -30.70
CA LEU A 62 7.37 5.12 -32.06
C LEU A 62 8.34 6.30 -32.24
N PRO A 63 9.52 6.13 -32.85
CA PRO A 63 10.45 7.23 -33.04
C PRO A 63 9.81 8.33 -33.87
N GLY A 64 9.75 9.54 -33.31
CA GLY A 64 9.35 10.75 -34.02
C GLY A 64 7.99 11.35 -33.68
N GLU A 65 7.12 10.67 -32.95
CA GLU A 65 5.82 11.21 -32.55
C GLU A 65 5.81 11.75 -31.11
N LYS A 66 5.35 12.98 -30.94
CA LYS A 66 4.96 13.51 -29.62
C LYS A 66 3.64 12.87 -29.25
N GLN A 67 3.69 11.72 -28.60
CA GLN A 67 2.48 11.03 -28.16
C GLN A 67 2.00 11.65 -26.85
N LEU A 68 0.75 12.13 -26.86
CA LEU A 68 0.00 12.47 -25.66
C LEU A 68 -0.85 11.27 -25.27
N TYR A 69 -0.77 10.91 -24.01
CA TYR A 69 -1.55 9.84 -23.40
C TYR A 69 -2.67 10.42 -22.56
N GLU A 70 -3.75 9.69 -22.47
CA GLU A 70 -4.88 9.97 -21.56
C GLU A 70 -5.00 8.81 -20.57
N PRO A 71 -5.52 9.04 -19.35
CA PRO A 71 -5.77 7.96 -18.40
C PRO A 71 -6.85 7.00 -18.94
N PRO A 72 -6.95 5.78 -18.41
CA PRO A 72 -8.03 4.86 -18.73
C PRO A 72 -9.42 5.49 -18.58
N VAL A 73 -10.39 5.03 -19.37
CA VAL A 73 -11.77 5.52 -19.31
C VAL A 73 -12.31 5.44 -17.89
N GLY A 74 -12.91 6.50 -17.39
CA GLY A 74 -13.42 6.60 -16.02
C GLY A 74 -12.41 7.18 -15.02
N LEU A 75 -11.14 7.36 -15.41
CA LEU A 75 -10.13 8.00 -14.56
C LEU A 75 -9.83 9.42 -15.06
N THR A 76 -9.66 10.34 -14.13
CA THR A 76 -9.26 11.73 -14.42
C THR A 76 -7.74 11.96 -14.31
N LEU A 77 -7.02 11.02 -13.67
CA LEU A 77 -5.58 11.02 -13.50
C LEU A 77 -5.03 9.60 -13.65
N PHE A 78 -3.81 9.46 -14.16
CA PHE A 78 -3.11 8.18 -14.32
C PHE A 78 -2.95 7.45 -12.98
N GLY A 79 -3.11 6.13 -12.97
CA GLY A 79 -3.15 5.32 -11.76
C GLY A 79 -1.90 5.49 -10.88
N ALA A 80 -0.70 5.37 -11.46
CA ALA A 80 0.55 5.54 -10.71
C ALA A 80 0.73 6.96 -10.14
N MET A 81 0.17 7.98 -10.79
CA MET A 81 0.18 9.35 -10.28
C MET A 81 -0.82 9.50 -9.12
N ARG A 82 -1.94 8.79 -9.17
CA ARG A 82 -2.91 8.70 -8.05
C ARG A 82 -2.31 7.98 -6.85
N ASP A 83 -1.52 6.92 -7.06
CA ASP A 83 -0.82 6.22 -5.97
C ASP A 83 0.26 7.10 -5.33
N ALA A 84 0.90 7.98 -6.10
CA ALA A 84 1.89 8.93 -5.62
C ALA A 84 1.29 10.23 -5.04
N ALA A 85 -0.02 10.45 -5.24
CA ALA A 85 -0.77 11.56 -4.65
C ALA A 85 -1.06 11.31 -3.16
N PRO A 86 -1.32 12.35 -2.36
CA PRO A 86 -1.71 12.15 -0.97
C PRO A 86 -3.13 11.56 -0.91
N ASP A 87 -3.31 10.61 -0.01
CA ASP A 87 -4.62 10.05 0.31
C ASP A 87 -5.39 10.90 1.33
N PHE A 88 -6.45 10.33 1.91
CA PHE A 88 -7.30 11.05 2.85
C PHE A 88 -6.51 11.67 4.00
N TRP A 89 -5.62 10.93 4.67
CA TRP A 89 -4.82 11.46 5.77
C TRP A 89 -3.81 12.52 5.28
N GLY A 90 -3.08 12.23 4.21
CA GLY A 90 -2.12 13.16 3.62
C GLY A 90 -2.77 14.47 3.17
N ARG A 91 -3.99 14.43 2.62
CA ARG A 91 -4.77 15.63 2.26
C ARG A 91 -5.08 16.47 3.50
N ARG A 92 -5.56 15.85 4.59
CA ARG A 92 -5.83 16.55 5.87
C ARG A 92 -4.58 17.23 6.44
N VAL A 93 -3.42 16.59 6.34
CA VAL A 93 -2.14 17.18 6.76
C VAL A 93 -1.77 18.39 5.89
N ILE A 94 -1.92 18.30 4.56
CA ILE A 94 -1.64 19.41 3.65
C ILE A 94 -2.59 20.58 3.89
N GLU A 95 -3.88 20.32 4.06
CA GLU A 95 -4.90 21.32 4.35
C GLU A 95 -4.60 22.06 5.67
N ALA A 96 -4.25 21.32 6.71
CA ALA A 96 -3.84 21.91 8.00
C ALA A 96 -2.56 22.75 7.87
N LYS A 97 -1.57 22.29 7.10
CA LYS A 97 -0.34 23.04 6.80
C LYS A 97 -0.62 24.34 6.04
N LEU A 98 -1.50 24.29 5.05
CA LEU A 98 -1.89 25.46 4.24
C LEU A 98 -2.93 26.36 4.95
N LYS A 99 -3.44 25.93 6.10
CA LYS A 99 -4.47 26.64 6.89
C LYS A 99 -5.75 26.91 6.08
N VAL A 100 -6.15 25.90 5.29
CA VAL A 100 -7.35 25.91 4.46
C VAL A 100 -8.38 24.88 4.95
N PRO A 101 -9.68 25.10 4.66
CA PRO A 101 -10.71 24.13 5.00
C PRO A 101 -10.50 22.76 4.30
N PRO A 102 -11.04 21.68 4.86
CA PRO A 102 -11.02 20.37 4.23
C PRO A 102 -11.61 20.38 2.81
N ASN A 103 -10.95 19.70 1.88
CA ASN A 103 -11.37 19.56 0.47
C ASN A 103 -11.59 20.89 -0.27
N SER A 104 -10.80 21.93 0.06
CA SER A 104 -10.95 23.27 -0.49
C SER A 104 -9.86 23.68 -1.49
N ILE A 105 -8.99 22.76 -1.87
CA ILE A 105 -7.90 22.98 -2.82
C ILE A 105 -7.96 21.96 -3.98
N PRO A 106 -7.51 22.34 -5.19
CA PRO A 106 -7.55 21.46 -6.36
C PRO A 106 -6.47 20.37 -6.28
N GLU A 107 -6.60 19.33 -7.13
CA GLU A 107 -5.68 18.18 -7.19
C GLU A 107 -4.23 18.60 -7.45
N SER A 108 -4.00 19.55 -8.35
CA SER A 108 -2.68 20.11 -8.63
C SER A 108 -1.97 20.64 -7.37
N THR A 109 -2.72 21.30 -6.49
CA THR A 109 -2.19 21.80 -5.22
C THR A 109 -1.81 20.66 -4.28
N TYR A 110 -2.61 19.60 -4.18
CA TYR A 110 -2.25 18.42 -3.40
C TYR A 110 -0.99 17.75 -3.96
N LEU A 111 -0.90 17.56 -5.29
CA LEU A 111 0.27 16.98 -5.93
C LEU A 111 1.55 17.77 -5.63
N LEU A 112 1.51 19.10 -5.68
CA LEU A 112 2.69 19.94 -5.42
C LEU A 112 3.10 19.97 -3.94
N ASN A 113 2.14 19.87 -3.02
CA ASN A 113 2.41 19.99 -1.57
C ASN A 113 2.68 18.69 -0.83
N THR A 114 2.66 17.54 -1.50
CA THR A 114 2.97 16.24 -0.88
C THR A 114 4.46 16.10 -0.49
N GLY A 115 5.36 16.90 -1.07
CA GLY A 115 6.81 16.79 -0.84
C GLY A 115 7.44 15.64 -1.62
N THR A 116 8.69 15.29 -1.27
CA THR A 116 9.46 14.24 -1.98
C THR A 116 9.24 12.83 -1.44
N HIS A 117 8.68 12.67 -0.25
CA HIS A 117 8.60 11.36 0.43
C HIS A 117 7.35 10.54 0.03
N ARG A 118 6.92 10.64 -1.21
CA ARG A 118 5.77 9.93 -1.79
C ARG A 118 5.96 8.41 -1.80
N PHE A 119 4.87 7.69 -2.01
CA PHE A 119 4.92 6.27 -2.33
C PHE A 119 5.55 6.08 -3.72
N GLY A 120 6.47 5.12 -3.83
CA GLY A 120 7.15 4.81 -5.06
C GLY A 120 8.18 5.87 -5.48
N ALA A 121 8.39 5.98 -6.80
CA ALA A 121 9.50 6.72 -7.39
C ALA A 121 9.09 8.02 -8.11
N LEU A 122 7.81 8.40 -8.11
CA LEU A 122 7.37 9.61 -8.79
C LEU A 122 7.47 10.86 -7.92
N ASP A 123 7.68 12.01 -8.58
CA ASP A 123 7.63 13.34 -7.97
C ASP A 123 7.01 14.34 -8.95
N PHE A 124 6.42 15.42 -8.43
CA PHE A 124 5.71 16.43 -9.23
C PHE A 124 6.26 17.81 -8.91
N ARG A 125 6.57 18.58 -9.96
CA ARG A 125 7.13 19.93 -9.84
C ARG A 125 6.50 20.87 -10.85
N GLU A 126 6.48 22.14 -10.54
CA GLU A 126 5.94 23.18 -11.45
C GLU A 126 6.78 23.30 -12.73
N SER A 127 8.10 23.10 -12.63
CA SER A 127 9.01 23.24 -13.76
C SER A 127 10.21 22.27 -13.63
N ILE A 128 10.97 22.14 -14.72
CA ILE A 128 12.21 21.34 -14.74
C ILE A 128 13.26 21.86 -13.74
N THR A 129 13.26 23.16 -13.47
CA THR A 129 14.23 23.80 -12.57
C THR A 129 13.74 23.95 -11.13
N SER A 130 12.48 23.70 -10.88
CA SER A 130 11.90 23.71 -9.53
C SER A 130 12.52 22.60 -8.70
N LYS A 131 12.89 22.93 -7.46
CA LYS A 131 13.31 21.94 -6.46
C LYS A 131 12.11 21.57 -5.60
N THR A 132 11.92 20.30 -5.34
CA THR A 132 10.98 19.89 -4.30
C THR A 132 11.62 20.14 -2.94
N ALA A 133 10.85 20.64 -1.99
CA ALA A 133 11.36 20.80 -0.63
C ALA A 133 11.66 19.40 -0.05
N GLU A 134 12.94 19.12 0.15
CA GLU A 134 13.37 17.94 0.90
C GLU A 134 13.28 18.29 2.38
N GLY A 135 12.17 17.88 3.01
CA GLY A 135 12.07 17.89 4.46
C GLY A 135 12.93 16.77 5.05
N LEU A 136 13.71 17.07 6.08
CA LEU A 136 14.32 16.04 6.90
C LEU A 136 13.22 15.25 7.60
N LEU A 137 13.31 13.91 7.55
CA LEU A 137 12.38 13.07 8.31
C LEU A 137 12.67 13.25 9.81
N PRO A 138 11.62 13.45 10.64
CA PRO A 138 11.78 13.51 12.09
C PRO A 138 12.36 12.19 12.63
N PRO A 139 13.19 12.25 13.67
CA PRO A 139 13.69 11.07 14.37
C PRO A 139 12.61 10.45 15.26
N LEU A 140 12.85 9.22 15.73
CA LEU A 140 11.90 8.54 16.64
C LEU A 140 11.64 9.31 17.95
N THR A 141 12.58 10.14 18.40
CA THR A 141 12.41 10.99 19.61
C THR A 141 11.23 11.94 19.51
N ASP A 142 10.77 12.22 18.30
CA ASP A 142 9.71 13.19 18.03
C ASP A 142 8.32 12.54 17.94
N LEU A 143 8.21 11.20 18.11
CA LEU A 143 6.93 10.46 17.97
C LEU A 143 5.82 11.01 18.85
N GLN A 144 6.12 11.42 20.09
CA GLN A 144 5.13 12.01 20.99
C GLN A 144 4.55 13.32 20.43
N TYR A 145 5.41 14.18 19.87
CA TYR A 145 4.99 15.43 19.23
C TYR A 145 4.22 15.18 17.92
N LEU A 146 4.65 14.19 17.15
CA LEU A 146 3.94 13.78 15.93
C LEU A 146 2.54 13.26 16.24
N LEU A 147 2.38 12.49 17.32
CA LEU A 147 1.08 12.01 17.77
C LEU A 147 0.18 13.18 18.23
N GLU A 148 0.71 14.14 19.01
CA GLU A 148 -0.05 15.34 19.39
C GLU A 148 -0.54 16.11 18.17
N ALA A 149 0.33 16.30 17.18
CA ALA A 149 -0.03 16.98 15.94
C ALA A 149 -1.08 16.18 15.14
N ALA A 150 -0.96 14.85 15.10
CA ALA A 150 -1.94 13.97 14.46
C ALA A 150 -3.33 14.07 15.14
N ASP A 151 -3.37 14.06 16.46
CA ASP A 151 -4.60 14.25 17.25
C ASP A 151 -5.28 15.59 16.89
N ARG A 152 -4.51 16.68 16.79
CA ARG A 152 -5.01 18.00 16.40
C ARG A 152 -5.58 18.03 14.97
N VAL A 153 -4.90 17.37 14.03
CA VAL A 153 -5.43 17.24 12.64
C VAL A 153 -6.76 16.49 12.64
N GLN A 154 -6.87 15.40 13.40
CA GLN A 154 -8.13 14.65 13.53
C GLN A 154 -9.28 15.49 14.09
N GLU A 155 -8.97 16.35 15.06
CA GLU A 155 -9.95 17.24 15.69
C GLU A 155 -10.24 18.52 14.88
N GLY A 156 -9.53 18.75 13.79
CA GLY A 156 -9.64 19.99 13.01
C GLY A 156 -9.09 21.22 13.75
N LEU A 157 -8.22 21.01 14.74
CA LEU A 157 -7.59 22.07 15.51
C LEU A 157 -6.33 22.60 14.81
N PRO A 158 -5.98 23.88 15.01
CA PRO A 158 -4.74 24.45 14.48
C PRO A 158 -3.51 23.69 15.01
N ILE A 159 -2.52 23.48 14.13
CA ILE A 159 -1.22 22.91 14.50
C ILE A 159 -0.35 24.06 15.01
N PRO A 160 0.21 23.98 16.24
CA PRO A 160 1.18 24.98 16.72
C PRO A 160 2.44 25.02 15.85
N ALA A 161 3.04 26.21 15.73
CA ALA A 161 4.22 26.40 14.86
C ALA A 161 5.39 25.44 15.19
N GLN A 162 5.55 25.05 16.45
CA GLN A 162 6.56 24.07 16.88
C GLN A 162 6.34 22.68 16.27
N LEU A 163 5.07 22.30 16.00
CA LEU A 163 4.68 21.02 15.44
C LEU A 163 4.57 21.07 13.92
N GLU A 164 4.43 22.25 13.30
CA GLU A 164 4.35 22.40 11.83
C GLU A 164 5.60 21.86 11.14
N MET A 165 6.77 21.98 11.73
CA MET A 165 8.03 21.46 11.17
C MET A 165 8.02 19.93 11.06
N LEU A 166 7.35 19.22 11.99
CA LEU A 166 7.28 17.75 12.01
C LEU A 166 6.33 17.21 10.92
N PHE A 167 5.39 18.03 10.47
CA PHE A 167 4.43 17.70 9.43
C PHE A 167 4.83 18.19 8.02
N GLN A 168 6.09 18.55 7.81
CA GLN A 168 6.56 18.98 6.48
C GLN A 168 6.52 17.88 5.44
N VAL A 169 6.40 16.64 5.86
CA VAL A 169 6.36 15.46 5.01
C VAL A 169 4.94 14.91 5.01
N ALA A 170 4.16 15.24 3.98
CA ALA A 170 2.85 14.64 3.76
C ALA A 170 2.99 13.14 3.46
N THR A 171 2.09 12.35 3.97
CA THR A 171 2.27 10.93 4.21
C THR A 171 1.75 10.02 3.12
N LEU A 172 2.23 8.78 3.19
CA LEU A 172 1.79 7.63 2.42
C LEU A 172 0.34 7.22 2.75
N GLY A 173 -0.29 6.51 1.84
CA GLY A 173 -1.67 6.06 1.77
C GLY A 173 -2.39 5.60 3.03
N GLY A 174 -3.72 5.78 3.09
CA GLY A 174 -4.67 5.28 4.10
C GLY A 174 -5.35 6.38 4.93
N ALA A 175 -6.43 6.04 5.63
CA ALA A 175 -7.28 6.98 6.35
C ALA A 175 -6.78 7.30 7.78
N ARG A 176 -5.96 6.42 8.37
CA ARG A 176 -5.53 6.53 9.77
C ARG A 176 -4.33 7.48 9.94
N PRO A 177 -4.16 8.07 11.15
CA PRO A 177 -3.03 8.94 11.45
C PRO A 177 -1.70 8.22 11.29
N LYS A 178 -0.79 8.83 10.54
CA LYS A 178 0.55 8.29 10.30
C LYS A 178 1.54 9.40 9.98
N ALA A 179 2.82 9.13 10.18
CA ALA A 179 3.92 10.01 9.80
C ALA A 179 5.13 9.21 9.31
N LEU A 180 6.00 9.86 8.56
CA LEU A 180 7.28 9.28 8.19
C LEU A 180 8.34 9.69 9.22
N VAL A 181 9.16 8.73 9.61
CA VAL A 181 10.26 8.94 10.57
C VAL A 181 11.54 8.27 10.07
N SER A 182 12.67 8.75 10.55
CA SER A 182 13.97 8.14 10.32
C SER A 182 14.51 7.48 11.58
N HIS A 183 15.08 6.29 11.45
CA HIS A 183 15.76 5.59 12.53
C HIS A 183 16.91 4.73 11.99
N ASN A 184 18.10 4.85 12.60
CA ASN A 184 19.28 4.07 12.23
C ASN A 184 19.57 4.05 10.72
N GLY A 185 19.44 5.21 10.05
CA GLY A 185 19.67 5.32 8.62
C GLY A 185 18.63 4.63 7.73
N ARG A 186 17.45 4.31 8.27
CA ARG A 186 16.31 3.74 7.55
C ARG A 186 15.08 4.62 7.67
N GLN A 187 14.12 4.45 6.78
CA GLN A 187 12.85 5.18 6.77
C GLN A 187 11.68 4.27 7.15
N PHE A 188 10.88 4.74 8.09
CA PHE A 188 9.71 4.02 8.59
C PHE A 188 8.44 4.85 8.42
N LEU A 189 7.35 4.16 8.21
CA LEU A 189 6.02 4.71 8.41
C LEU A 189 5.60 4.42 9.86
N ALA A 190 5.39 5.48 10.65
CA ALA A 190 4.84 5.41 11.99
C ALA A 190 3.31 5.49 11.90
N LYS A 191 2.61 4.45 12.31
CA LYS A 191 1.14 4.40 12.41
C LYS A 191 0.72 4.69 13.84
N PHE A 192 -0.09 5.71 14.02
CA PHE A 192 -0.58 6.15 15.32
C PHE A 192 -1.95 5.56 15.65
N PRO A 193 -2.30 5.39 16.94
CA PRO A 193 -3.64 5.04 17.32
C PRO A 193 -4.60 6.20 17.01
N ALA A 194 -5.81 5.87 16.61
CA ALA A 194 -6.91 6.84 16.52
C ALA A 194 -7.68 6.89 17.85
N LYS A 195 -8.26 8.05 18.17
CA LYS A 195 -8.98 8.24 19.44
C LYS A 195 -10.16 7.28 19.66
N ASN A 196 -10.80 6.87 18.58
CA ASN A 196 -11.97 5.99 18.59
C ASN A 196 -11.64 4.53 18.27
N ASP A 197 -10.38 4.11 18.41
CA ASP A 197 -10.01 2.73 18.20
C ASP A 197 -10.64 1.82 19.25
N PRO A 198 -11.29 0.72 18.84
CA PRO A 198 -11.93 -0.20 19.77
C PRO A 198 -10.92 -1.04 20.58
N PHE A 199 -9.69 -1.11 20.11
CA PHE A 199 -8.54 -1.81 20.70
C PHE A 199 -7.25 -1.12 20.26
N ASP A 200 -6.11 -1.56 20.76
CA ASP A 200 -4.79 -1.05 20.36
C ASP A 200 -4.43 -1.49 18.93
N VAL A 201 -4.94 -0.77 17.95
CA VAL A 201 -4.79 -1.11 16.53
C VAL A 201 -3.31 -1.18 16.10
N PRO A 202 -2.41 -0.24 16.47
CA PRO A 202 -0.99 -0.35 16.13
C PRO A 202 -0.33 -1.62 16.66
N ALA A 203 -0.59 -1.98 17.90
CA ALA A 203 -0.03 -3.20 18.50
C ALA A 203 -0.59 -4.47 17.85
N ILE A 204 -1.89 -4.50 17.58
CA ILE A 204 -2.56 -5.64 16.94
C ILE A 204 -2.11 -5.79 15.48
N GLU A 205 -2.04 -4.71 14.69
CA GLU A 205 -1.56 -4.78 13.30
C GLU A 205 -0.13 -5.31 13.25
N ARG A 206 0.77 -4.77 14.09
CA ARG A 206 2.15 -5.26 14.17
C ARG A 206 2.20 -6.75 14.51
N ALA A 207 1.45 -7.20 15.51
CA ALA A 207 1.43 -8.59 15.91
C ALA A 207 0.82 -9.52 14.83
N CYS A 208 -0.18 -9.05 14.07
CA CYS A 208 -0.72 -9.79 12.93
C CYS A 208 0.28 -9.89 11.78
N LEU A 209 1.10 -8.86 11.53
CA LEU A 209 2.18 -8.95 10.54
C LEU A 209 3.28 -9.93 10.99
N GLU A 210 3.63 -9.98 12.28
CA GLU A 210 4.53 -11.02 12.79
C GLU A 210 3.92 -12.42 12.64
N LEU A 211 2.63 -12.60 12.94
CA LEU A 211 1.93 -13.86 12.71
C LEU A 211 1.92 -14.25 11.21
N ALA A 212 1.76 -13.28 10.31
CA ALA A 212 1.85 -13.50 8.87
C ALA A 212 3.27 -13.96 8.46
N ARG A 213 4.32 -13.38 9.06
CA ARG A 213 5.71 -13.82 8.84
C ARG A 213 5.92 -15.26 9.30
N GLU A 214 5.36 -15.67 10.44
CA GLU A 214 5.38 -17.05 10.91
C GLU A 214 4.61 -18.01 9.98
N CYS A 215 3.60 -17.51 9.26
CA CYS A 215 2.94 -18.24 8.17
C CYS A 215 3.81 -18.37 6.92
N GLY A 216 5.00 -17.75 6.86
CA GLY A 216 5.90 -17.73 5.72
C GLY A 216 5.52 -16.70 4.65
N LEU A 217 4.77 -15.65 5.02
CA LEU A 217 4.48 -14.52 4.14
C LEU A 217 5.61 -13.48 4.17
N ASP A 218 5.83 -12.82 3.04
CA ASP A 218 6.78 -11.71 2.95
C ASP A 218 6.22 -10.47 3.63
N VAL A 219 6.87 -10.01 4.70
CA VAL A 219 6.43 -8.91 5.54
C VAL A 219 7.59 -7.96 5.82
N PRO A 220 7.40 -6.63 5.69
CA PRO A 220 8.43 -5.65 6.04
C PRO A 220 8.83 -5.76 7.51
N GLN A 221 10.00 -5.24 7.86
CA GLN A 221 10.39 -5.12 9.27
C GLN A 221 9.42 -4.20 10.00
N THR A 222 8.96 -4.63 11.17
CA THR A 222 8.06 -3.87 12.03
C THR A 222 8.62 -3.73 13.43
N ASP A 223 8.25 -2.65 14.12
CA ASP A 223 8.57 -2.42 15.52
C ASP A 223 7.38 -1.76 16.22
N LEU A 224 7.38 -1.80 17.56
CA LEU A 224 6.35 -1.18 18.39
C LEU A 224 7.00 -0.30 19.44
N ILE A 225 6.66 0.97 19.44
CA ILE A 225 7.18 1.96 20.40
C ILE A 225 6.06 2.37 21.34
N GLN A 226 6.23 2.11 22.64
CA GLN A 226 5.33 2.65 23.64
C GLN A 226 5.76 4.07 24.03
N LEU A 227 4.84 5.00 23.92
CA LEU A 227 5.05 6.40 24.30
C LEU A 227 4.87 6.61 25.81
N ALA A 228 5.28 7.79 26.29
CA ALA A 228 5.23 8.13 27.71
C ALA A 228 3.81 8.14 28.28
N ASP A 229 2.81 8.38 27.45
CA ASP A 229 1.38 8.35 27.82
C ASP A 229 0.75 6.95 27.76
N GLY A 230 1.56 5.92 27.46
CA GLY A 230 1.16 4.52 27.38
C GLY A 230 0.57 4.09 26.03
N ARG A 231 0.36 5.01 25.08
CA ARG A 231 -0.09 4.66 23.71
C ARG A 231 1.03 4.00 22.90
N ASN A 232 0.67 3.07 22.04
CA ASN A 232 1.60 2.39 21.16
C ASN A 232 1.61 3.01 19.76
N VAL A 233 2.79 3.07 19.15
CA VAL A 233 3.02 3.48 17.77
C VAL A 233 3.69 2.32 17.06
N MET A 234 3.09 1.85 15.97
CA MET A 234 3.70 0.85 15.11
C MET A 234 4.63 1.52 14.10
N LEU A 235 5.82 0.98 13.97
CA LEU A 235 6.75 1.31 12.90
C LEU A 235 6.74 0.19 11.86
N ILE A 236 6.65 0.56 10.58
CA ILE A 236 6.82 -0.36 9.46
C ILE A 236 7.87 0.18 8.51
N GLU A 237 8.92 -0.61 8.22
CA GLU A 237 9.98 -0.18 7.31
C GLU A 237 9.44 0.01 5.90
N ARG A 238 9.88 1.07 5.24
CA ARG A 238 9.49 1.36 3.86
C ARG A 238 10.18 0.40 2.90
N PHE A 239 9.41 -0.48 2.27
CA PHE A 239 9.92 -1.42 1.26
C PHE A 239 10.23 -0.76 -0.09
N ASP A 240 9.72 0.45 -0.32
CA ASP A 240 9.96 1.25 -1.53
C ASP A 240 11.21 2.15 -1.43
N ARG A 241 12.05 1.91 -0.43
CA ARG A 241 13.33 2.61 -0.22
C ARG A 241 14.48 1.63 -0.08
N THR A 242 15.64 1.99 -0.63
CA THR A 242 16.89 1.24 -0.46
C THR A 242 17.99 2.20 -0.05
N VAL A 243 18.71 1.88 1.01
CA VAL A 243 19.88 2.68 1.46
C VAL A 243 21.03 2.46 0.49
N LEU A 244 21.58 3.54 -0.04
CA LEU A 244 22.78 3.52 -0.89
C LEU A 244 24.06 3.53 -0.04
N SER A 245 25.20 3.24 -0.67
CA SER A 245 26.50 3.16 0.01
C SER A 245 26.97 4.49 0.61
N ASP A 246 26.45 5.62 0.13
CA ASP A 246 26.72 6.96 0.65
C ASP A 246 25.76 7.39 1.77
N GLY A 247 24.85 6.50 2.18
CA GLY A 247 23.83 6.76 3.20
C GLY A 247 22.59 7.50 2.69
N THR A 248 22.53 7.84 1.42
CA THR A 248 21.31 8.36 0.78
C THR A 248 20.35 7.24 0.41
N PHE A 249 19.19 7.58 -0.19
CA PHE A 249 18.16 6.59 -0.55
C PHE A 249 17.89 6.59 -2.05
N SER A 250 17.89 5.42 -2.64
CA SER A 250 17.19 5.20 -3.90
C SER A 250 15.72 4.84 -3.64
N ARG A 251 14.88 5.05 -4.66
CA ARG A 251 13.45 4.77 -4.61
C ARG A 251 13.09 3.68 -5.60
N LYS A 252 12.33 2.69 -5.13
CA LYS A 252 11.73 1.70 -6.00
C LYS A 252 10.41 2.23 -6.53
N HIS A 253 10.18 2.11 -7.82
CA HIS A 253 8.88 2.46 -8.38
C HIS A 253 7.83 1.44 -7.92
N CYS A 254 6.75 1.94 -7.36
CA CYS A 254 5.67 1.13 -6.82
C CYS A 254 4.33 1.65 -7.33
N VAL A 255 3.41 0.72 -7.57
CA VAL A 255 2.02 1.01 -7.91
C VAL A 255 1.09 0.05 -7.15
N SER A 256 -0.13 0.47 -6.86
CA SER A 256 -1.15 -0.39 -6.25
C SER A 256 -1.71 -1.40 -7.26
N ALA A 257 -2.36 -2.46 -6.77
CA ALA A 257 -3.15 -3.35 -7.62
C ALA A 257 -4.31 -2.60 -8.30
N LEU A 258 -4.84 -1.56 -7.66
CA LEU A 258 -5.86 -0.70 -8.28
C LEU A 258 -5.33 -0.08 -9.59
N THR A 259 -4.11 0.45 -9.55
CA THR A 259 -3.41 0.98 -10.74
C THR A 259 -3.05 -0.11 -11.73
N MET A 260 -2.55 -1.26 -11.24
CA MET A 260 -2.16 -2.38 -12.09
C MET A 260 -3.33 -2.95 -12.89
N LEU A 261 -4.55 -2.86 -12.36
CA LEU A 261 -5.80 -3.25 -13.01
C LEU A 261 -6.48 -2.10 -13.78
N GLY A 262 -5.95 -0.88 -13.72
CA GLY A 262 -6.52 0.29 -14.41
C GLY A 262 -7.89 0.71 -13.88
N LYS A 263 -8.17 0.48 -12.59
CA LYS A 263 -9.50 0.66 -11.98
C LYS A 263 -9.60 1.93 -11.13
N HIS A 264 -10.85 2.35 -10.89
CA HIS A 264 -11.22 3.36 -9.92
C HIS A 264 -11.50 2.72 -8.55
N GLU A 265 -11.40 3.48 -7.44
CA GLU A 265 -11.65 3.00 -6.08
C GLU A 265 -13.03 2.34 -5.91
N GLN A 266 -14.05 2.91 -6.55
CA GLN A 266 -15.42 2.37 -6.51
C GLN A 266 -15.55 0.98 -7.14
N GLU A 267 -14.62 0.61 -8.04
CA GLU A 267 -14.60 -0.70 -8.69
C GLU A 267 -13.89 -1.77 -7.86
N SER A 268 -13.16 -1.36 -6.81
CA SER A 268 -12.42 -2.30 -5.95
C SER A 268 -13.32 -3.38 -5.35
N LEU A 269 -14.51 -3.01 -4.88
CA LEU A 269 -15.47 -3.96 -4.30
C LEU A 269 -16.00 -5.00 -5.29
N ALA A 270 -16.04 -4.69 -6.58
CA ALA A 270 -16.42 -5.58 -7.66
C ALA A 270 -15.25 -6.38 -8.25
N SER A 271 -14.05 -6.20 -7.70
CA SER A 271 -12.83 -6.86 -8.16
C SER A 271 -12.56 -8.17 -7.42
N SER A 272 -11.56 -8.91 -7.89
CA SER A 272 -11.21 -10.23 -7.35
C SER A 272 -9.71 -10.41 -7.17
N TYR A 273 -9.31 -11.32 -6.28
CA TYR A 273 -7.93 -11.78 -6.17
C TYR A 273 -7.44 -12.49 -7.44
N SER A 274 -8.35 -13.10 -8.21
CA SER A 274 -8.02 -13.72 -9.50
C SER A 274 -7.55 -12.68 -10.53
N GLU A 275 -8.11 -11.46 -10.52
CA GLU A 275 -7.62 -10.37 -11.37
C GLU A 275 -6.22 -9.91 -10.95
N VAL A 276 -5.93 -9.86 -9.64
CA VAL A 276 -4.60 -9.55 -9.13
C VAL A 276 -3.60 -10.65 -9.54
N ALA A 277 -3.97 -11.93 -9.41
CA ALA A 277 -3.17 -13.07 -9.85
C ALA A 277 -2.91 -13.05 -11.37
N GLN A 278 -3.89 -12.62 -12.16
CA GLN A 278 -3.72 -12.44 -13.61
C GLN A 278 -2.75 -11.31 -13.93
N ALA A 279 -2.82 -10.18 -13.21
CA ALA A 279 -1.87 -9.08 -13.38
C ALA A 279 -0.42 -9.49 -13.03
N ILE A 280 -0.23 -10.34 -12.01
CA ILE A 280 1.07 -10.97 -11.71
C ILE A 280 1.54 -11.82 -12.90
N SER A 281 0.63 -12.57 -13.55
CA SER A 281 0.98 -13.41 -14.70
C SER A 281 1.39 -12.59 -15.92
N ASP A 282 0.69 -11.49 -16.17
CA ASP A 282 0.85 -10.67 -17.38
C ASP A 282 2.07 -9.73 -17.30
N ARG A 283 2.41 -9.27 -16.08
CA ARG A 283 3.39 -8.20 -15.86
C ARG A 283 4.51 -8.56 -14.87
N GLY A 284 4.47 -9.78 -14.32
CA GLY A 284 5.46 -10.23 -13.34
C GLY A 284 6.82 -10.56 -13.94
N VAL A 285 7.83 -10.55 -13.07
CA VAL A 285 9.20 -10.95 -13.44
C VAL A 285 9.22 -12.43 -13.83
N SER A 286 9.71 -12.72 -15.04
CA SER A 286 9.87 -14.10 -15.50
C SER A 286 10.70 -14.92 -14.50
N GLY A 287 10.20 -16.10 -14.12
CA GLY A 287 10.81 -16.96 -13.10
C GLY A 287 10.30 -16.72 -11.67
N HIS A 288 9.60 -15.61 -11.40
CA HIS A 288 9.02 -15.30 -10.07
C HIS A 288 7.48 -15.25 -10.07
N VAL A 289 6.85 -15.35 -11.23
CA VAL A 289 5.38 -15.29 -11.36
C VAL A 289 4.67 -16.30 -10.44
N GLN A 290 5.16 -17.54 -10.39
CA GLN A 290 4.54 -18.59 -9.58
C GLN A 290 4.72 -18.33 -8.09
N GLU A 291 5.89 -17.84 -7.66
CA GLU A 291 6.18 -17.43 -6.29
C GLU A 291 5.23 -16.32 -5.84
N ASP A 292 5.09 -15.25 -6.63
CA ASP A 292 4.23 -14.11 -6.29
C ASP A 292 2.73 -14.52 -6.26
N ARG A 293 2.29 -15.46 -7.11
CA ARG A 293 0.92 -15.99 -7.11
C ARG A 293 0.64 -16.89 -5.92
N GLU A 294 1.61 -17.72 -5.50
CA GLU A 294 1.51 -18.54 -4.30
C GLU A 294 1.50 -17.66 -3.03
N GLU A 295 2.33 -16.64 -3.00
CA GLU A 295 2.33 -15.61 -1.94
C GLU A 295 0.94 -14.94 -1.84
N LEU A 296 0.36 -14.49 -2.96
CA LEU A 296 -0.98 -13.90 -2.97
C LEU A 296 -2.03 -14.89 -2.45
N TYR A 297 -1.98 -16.16 -2.86
CA TYR A 297 -2.89 -17.20 -2.40
C TYR A 297 -2.80 -17.41 -0.88
N ALA A 298 -1.59 -17.43 -0.35
CA ALA A 298 -1.35 -17.56 1.08
C ALA A 298 -1.86 -16.34 1.88
N ARG A 299 -1.75 -15.12 1.32
CA ARG A 299 -2.34 -13.90 1.91
C ARG A 299 -3.86 -13.99 2.00
N VAL A 300 -4.52 -14.50 0.95
CA VAL A 300 -5.98 -14.68 0.97
C VAL A 300 -6.38 -15.69 2.06
N ALA A 301 -5.66 -16.82 2.18
CA ALA A 301 -5.89 -17.77 3.27
C ALA A 301 -5.73 -17.12 4.65
N PHE A 302 -4.69 -16.31 4.83
CA PHE A 302 -4.43 -15.57 6.06
C PHE A 302 -5.57 -14.57 6.37
N ASN A 303 -5.96 -13.74 5.41
CA ASN A 303 -7.05 -12.77 5.57
C ASN A 303 -8.40 -13.41 5.91
N ILE A 304 -8.69 -14.59 5.32
CA ILE A 304 -9.88 -15.39 5.68
C ILE A 304 -9.84 -15.81 7.15
N LEU A 305 -8.70 -16.31 7.60
CA LEU A 305 -8.54 -16.87 8.95
C LEU A 305 -8.56 -15.81 10.06
N ILE A 306 -8.02 -14.62 9.79
CA ILE A 306 -8.00 -13.51 10.76
C ILE A 306 -9.14 -12.50 10.57
N SER A 307 -10.01 -12.73 9.58
CA SER A 307 -11.08 -11.80 9.20
C SER A 307 -10.61 -10.38 8.90
N ASN A 308 -9.52 -10.26 8.13
CA ASN A 308 -9.11 -8.99 7.53
C ASN A 308 -10.02 -8.71 6.33
N ASP A 309 -11.17 -8.09 6.56
CA ASP A 309 -12.21 -7.89 5.54
C ASP A 309 -12.07 -6.57 4.76
N ASP A 310 -11.11 -5.72 5.12
CA ASP A 310 -10.79 -4.47 4.41
C ASP A 310 -9.61 -4.61 3.42
N ASP A 311 -9.33 -5.83 2.97
CA ASP A 311 -8.23 -6.13 2.03
C ASP A 311 -8.58 -5.71 0.58
N HIS A 312 -8.61 -4.40 0.34
CA HIS A 312 -8.93 -3.80 -0.95
C HIS A 312 -7.71 -3.71 -1.90
N LEU A 313 -7.94 -3.34 -3.18
CA LEU A 313 -6.88 -3.30 -4.20
C LEU A 313 -5.69 -2.36 -3.87
N ARG A 314 -5.84 -1.38 -2.98
CA ARG A 314 -4.72 -0.54 -2.55
C ARG A 314 -3.85 -1.19 -1.47
N ASN A 315 -4.30 -2.29 -0.85
CA ASN A 315 -3.53 -3.07 0.13
C ASN A 315 -2.61 -4.10 -0.54
N HIS A 316 -2.65 -4.17 -1.86
CA HIS A 316 -1.70 -4.91 -2.69
C HIS A 316 -0.92 -3.92 -3.56
N ALA A 317 0.41 -4.02 -3.54
CA ALA A 317 1.26 -3.19 -4.38
C ALA A 317 2.23 -4.04 -5.22
N PHE A 318 2.72 -3.42 -6.27
CA PHE A 318 3.72 -4.00 -7.16
C PHE A 318 4.95 -3.11 -7.18
N ILE A 319 6.12 -3.73 -7.12
CA ILE A 319 7.42 -3.06 -7.12
C ILE A 319 8.10 -3.35 -8.46
N TRP A 320 8.57 -2.31 -9.13
CA TRP A 320 9.36 -2.45 -10.34
C TRP A 320 10.70 -3.11 -10.04
N ASP A 321 11.00 -4.18 -10.77
CA ASP A 321 12.27 -4.89 -10.74
C ASP A 321 13.14 -4.49 -11.95
N PRO A 322 14.19 -3.68 -11.74
CA PRO A 322 14.99 -3.17 -12.84
C PRO A 322 15.70 -4.24 -13.69
N PRO A 323 16.27 -5.31 -13.08
CA PRO A 323 16.88 -6.40 -13.86
C PRO A 323 15.88 -7.13 -14.75
N GLY A 324 14.71 -7.47 -14.19
CA GLY A 324 13.65 -8.18 -14.91
C GLY A 324 12.82 -7.29 -15.84
N LYS A 325 12.93 -5.96 -15.69
CA LYS A 325 12.08 -4.96 -16.39
C LYS A 325 10.60 -5.32 -16.31
N ALA A 326 10.18 -5.75 -15.15
CA ALA A 326 8.84 -6.24 -14.85
C ALA A 326 8.50 -5.96 -13.36
N TRP A 327 7.41 -6.49 -12.88
CA TRP A 327 6.90 -6.17 -11.56
C TRP A 327 6.97 -7.38 -10.62
N ARG A 328 7.18 -7.14 -9.33
CA ARG A 328 7.09 -8.12 -8.26
C ARG A 328 5.98 -7.71 -7.29
N LEU A 329 5.30 -8.67 -6.70
CA LEU A 329 4.38 -8.40 -5.60
C LEU A 329 5.16 -7.79 -4.42
N SER A 330 4.63 -6.72 -3.81
CA SER A 330 5.26 -6.10 -2.62
C SER A 330 5.16 -6.98 -1.39
N PRO A 331 5.95 -6.75 -0.34
CA PRO A 331 5.65 -7.29 0.98
C PRO A 331 4.22 -6.95 1.43
N LEU A 332 3.65 -7.77 2.34
CA LEU A 332 2.32 -7.60 2.92
C LEU A 332 2.30 -6.41 3.89
N TYR A 333 1.24 -5.61 3.86
CA TYR A 333 1.01 -4.48 4.75
C TYR A 333 -0.49 -4.26 4.98
N ASP A 334 -0.83 -3.44 5.97
CA ASP A 334 -2.20 -3.01 6.29
C ASP A 334 -3.13 -4.18 6.63
N VAL A 335 -2.74 -4.94 7.66
CA VAL A 335 -3.42 -6.18 8.07
C VAL A 335 -3.98 -6.01 9.49
N VAL A 336 -5.29 -5.83 9.57
CA VAL A 336 -5.99 -5.66 10.86
C VAL A 336 -7.15 -6.66 10.94
N PRO A 337 -7.25 -7.45 12.04
CA PRO A 337 -8.37 -8.35 12.24
C PRO A 337 -9.64 -7.56 12.62
N HIS A 338 -10.77 -7.86 11.99
CA HIS A 338 -12.03 -7.23 12.30
C HIS A 338 -12.95 -8.19 13.08
N PRO A 339 -13.16 -7.96 14.40
CA PRO A 339 -14.02 -8.79 15.21
C PRO A 339 -15.47 -8.79 14.71
N GLN A 340 -16.05 -9.97 14.51
CA GLN A 340 -17.40 -10.15 14.03
C GLN A 340 -18.08 -11.31 14.74
N VAL A 341 -19.38 -11.20 15.01
CA VAL A 341 -20.20 -12.28 15.58
C VAL A 341 -20.74 -13.22 14.51
N SER A 342 -20.96 -12.71 13.28
CA SER A 342 -21.50 -13.50 12.18
C SER A 342 -20.56 -14.65 11.80
N GLN A 343 -21.16 -15.82 11.53
CA GLN A 343 -20.44 -16.97 10.97
C GLN A 343 -20.20 -16.79 9.46
N GLU A 344 -21.14 -16.16 8.75
CA GLU A 344 -20.95 -15.78 7.36
C GLU A 344 -20.13 -14.49 7.28
N ARG A 345 -18.95 -14.57 6.67
CA ARG A 345 -18.04 -13.43 6.48
C ARG A 345 -17.67 -13.28 5.04
N ARG A 346 -17.31 -12.07 4.68
CA ARG A 346 -16.92 -11.71 3.31
C ARG A 346 -15.66 -10.87 3.35
N LEU A 347 -14.72 -11.14 2.45
CA LEU A 347 -13.60 -10.22 2.22
C LEU A 347 -14.03 -9.08 1.28
N HIS A 348 -13.19 -8.05 1.17
CA HIS A 348 -13.44 -6.93 0.26
C HIS A 348 -13.45 -7.39 -1.20
N LEU A 349 -12.46 -8.18 -1.60
CA LEU A 349 -12.35 -8.73 -2.96
C LEU A 349 -13.04 -10.10 -3.07
N SER A 350 -13.51 -10.43 -4.26
CA SER A 350 -14.02 -11.77 -4.57
C SER A 350 -12.89 -12.79 -4.54
N ILE A 351 -13.13 -13.95 -3.92
CA ILE A 351 -12.15 -15.01 -3.68
C ILE A 351 -12.20 -16.06 -4.79
N GLY A 352 -13.39 -16.62 -5.02
CA GLY A 352 -13.58 -17.74 -5.92
C GLY A 352 -15.01 -17.86 -6.42
N PRO A 353 -15.47 -19.05 -6.83
CA PRO A 353 -16.81 -19.25 -7.39
C PRO A 353 -17.97 -18.82 -6.47
N GLN A 354 -17.74 -18.82 -5.15
CA GLN A 354 -18.72 -18.34 -4.16
C GLN A 354 -18.55 -16.84 -3.87
N GLY A 355 -17.94 -16.10 -4.80
CA GLY A 355 -17.71 -14.66 -4.70
C GLY A 355 -16.82 -14.30 -3.50
N ARG A 356 -17.30 -13.37 -2.67
CA ARG A 356 -16.58 -12.80 -1.52
C ARG A 356 -16.65 -13.66 -0.24
N SER A 357 -17.31 -14.83 -0.30
CA SER A 357 -17.46 -15.72 0.88
C SER A 357 -16.08 -16.12 1.43
N ALA A 358 -15.80 -15.74 2.67
CA ALA A 358 -14.51 -15.94 3.31
C ALA A 358 -14.41 -17.37 3.90
N THR A 359 -14.23 -18.37 3.02
CA THR A 359 -14.06 -19.77 3.37
C THR A 359 -12.85 -20.38 2.67
N LEU A 360 -12.21 -21.36 3.29
CA LEU A 360 -11.06 -22.07 2.71
C LEU A 360 -11.48 -22.93 1.52
N THR A 361 -12.73 -23.44 1.50
CA THR A 361 -13.29 -24.14 0.34
C THR A 361 -13.42 -23.23 -0.87
N ASN A 362 -13.94 -22.00 -0.70
CA ASN A 362 -14.05 -21.04 -1.80
C ASN A 362 -12.67 -20.66 -2.37
N LEU A 363 -11.67 -20.48 -1.51
CA LEU A 363 -10.29 -20.24 -1.92
C LEU A 363 -9.69 -21.46 -2.65
N PHE A 364 -9.91 -22.67 -2.13
CA PHE A 364 -9.42 -23.89 -2.75
C PHE A 364 -10.01 -24.13 -4.15
N GLU A 365 -11.28 -23.85 -4.34
CA GLU A 365 -11.92 -23.89 -5.65
C GLU A 365 -11.28 -22.91 -6.65
N ALA A 366 -10.84 -21.76 -6.18
CA ALA A 366 -10.18 -20.72 -6.99
C ALA A 366 -8.70 -21.00 -7.31
N ARG A 367 -8.06 -22.04 -6.76
CA ARG A 367 -6.61 -22.32 -6.88
C ARG A 367 -6.06 -22.24 -8.30
N GLY A 368 -6.85 -22.65 -9.29
CA GLY A 368 -6.46 -22.62 -10.70
C GLY A 368 -6.19 -21.21 -11.22
N SER A 369 -6.92 -20.19 -10.72
CA SER A 369 -6.68 -18.78 -11.05
C SER A 369 -5.33 -18.27 -10.52
N PHE A 370 -4.80 -18.90 -9.47
CA PHE A 370 -3.48 -18.64 -8.93
C PHE A 370 -2.40 -19.55 -9.52
N GLY A 371 -2.75 -20.42 -10.49
CA GLY A 371 -1.81 -21.37 -11.12
C GLY A 371 -1.34 -22.47 -10.18
N LEU A 372 -2.07 -22.74 -9.09
CA LEU A 372 -1.71 -23.74 -8.11
C LEU A 372 -2.32 -25.10 -8.47
N LEU A 373 -1.49 -26.14 -8.44
CA LEU A 373 -1.95 -27.50 -8.43
C LEU A 373 -2.59 -27.86 -7.09
N LYS A 374 -3.48 -28.83 -7.09
CA LYS A 374 -4.21 -29.28 -5.88
C LYS A 374 -3.31 -29.53 -4.67
N PRO A 375 -2.20 -30.29 -4.76
CA PRO A 375 -1.33 -30.54 -3.60
C PRO A 375 -0.71 -29.27 -3.04
N ASN A 376 -0.28 -28.34 -3.90
CA ASN A 376 0.35 -27.09 -3.48
C ASN A 376 -0.65 -26.17 -2.78
N ALA A 377 -1.87 -26.05 -3.32
CA ALA A 377 -2.93 -25.26 -2.70
C ALA A 377 -3.29 -25.78 -1.31
N ILE A 378 -3.41 -27.10 -1.15
CA ILE A 378 -3.65 -27.74 0.15
C ILE A 378 -2.51 -27.43 1.13
N ALA A 379 -1.25 -27.62 0.71
CA ALA A 379 -0.08 -27.39 1.55
C ALA A 379 -0.02 -25.93 2.06
N VAL A 380 -0.35 -24.95 1.20
CA VAL A 380 -0.43 -23.54 1.61
C VAL A 380 -1.54 -23.31 2.63
N ILE A 381 -2.75 -23.82 2.40
CA ILE A 381 -3.88 -23.68 3.32
C ILE A 381 -3.57 -24.33 4.68
N GLU A 382 -3.01 -25.53 4.68
CA GLU A 382 -2.64 -26.25 5.91
C GLU A 382 -1.56 -25.50 6.70
N ARG A 383 -0.50 -25.02 6.06
CA ARG A 383 0.58 -24.25 6.67
C ARG A 383 0.04 -23.00 7.35
N VAL A 384 -0.73 -22.18 6.64
CA VAL A 384 -1.29 -20.94 7.18
C VAL A 384 -2.29 -21.24 8.31
N SER A 385 -3.16 -22.25 8.13
CA SER A 385 -4.16 -22.65 9.13
C SER A 385 -3.51 -23.18 10.42
N ALA A 386 -2.43 -23.96 10.33
CA ALA A 386 -1.72 -24.48 11.48
C ALA A 386 -1.11 -23.36 12.33
N THR A 387 -0.48 -22.37 11.69
CA THR A 387 0.11 -21.21 12.38
C THR A 387 -0.97 -20.31 12.99
N VAL A 388 -2.00 -19.94 12.23
CA VAL A 388 -3.07 -19.05 12.71
C VAL A 388 -3.88 -19.69 13.84
N ARG A 389 -3.99 -21.02 13.92
CA ARG A 389 -4.64 -21.70 15.04
C ARG A 389 -4.05 -21.32 16.40
N GLU A 390 -2.77 -20.99 16.44
CA GLU A 390 -2.01 -20.58 17.63
C GLU A 390 -1.93 -19.04 17.77
N TRP A 391 -2.81 -18.31 17.10
CA TRP A 391 -2.76 -16.85 16.97
C TRP A 391 -2.58 -16.12 18.32
N ARG A 392 -3.30 -16.56 19.36
CA ARG A 392 -3.28 -15.92 20.68
C ARG A 392 -1.88 -15.98 21.30
N ARG A 393 -1.25 -17.15 21.26
CA ARG A 393 0.12 -17.35 21.74
C ARG A 393 1.11 -16.46 20.99
N HIS A 394 0.96 -16.35 19.67
CA HIS A 394 1.83 -15.49 18.84
C HIS A 394 1.64 -14.02 19.17
N LEU A 395 0.41 -13.55 19.30
CA LEU A 395 0.12 -12.15 19.63
C LEU A 395 0.60 -11.78 21.04
N GLU A 396 0.36 -12.63 22.04
CA GLU A 396 0.86 -12.43 23.41
C GLU A 396 2.40 -12.44 23.45
N SER A 397 3.06 -13.33 22.71
CA SER A 397 4.52 -13.35 22.57
C SER A 397 5.07 -12.10 21.87
N ALA A 398 4.30 -11.52 20.98
CA ALA A 398 4.58 -10.23 20.34
C ALA A 398 4.31 -9.02 21.24
N GLY A 399 3.90 -9.23 22.49
CA GLY A 399 3.68 -8.18 23.49
C GLY A 399 2.25 -7.64 23.55
N VAL A 400 1.29 -8.26 22.85
CA VAL A 400 -0.12 -7.85 22.96
C VAL A 400 -0.68 -8.29 24.30
N ASN A 401 -1.31 -7.35 25.03
CA ASN A 401 -1.93 -7.66 26.31
C ASN A 401 -3.08 -8.67 26.13
N PRO A 402 -3.22 -9.69 27.02
CA PRO A 402 -4.29 -10.69 26.95
C PRO A 402 -5.69 -10.10 26.85
N ALA A 403 -5.97 -8.97 27.53
CA ALA A 403 -7.26 -8.28 27.43
C ALA A 403 -7.52 -7.72 26.02
N GLN A 404 -6.50 -7.31 25.29
CA GLN A 404 -6.61 -6.91 23.89
C GLN A 404 -6.89 -8.12 22.98
N CYS A 405 -6.29 -9.27 23.29
CA CYS A 405 -6.59 -10.53 22.60
C CYS A 405 -8.06 -10.94 22.78
N ASP A 406 -8.64 -10.73 23.97
CA ASP A 406 -10.06 -11.00 24.22
C ASP A 406 -10.99 -10.13 23.38
N LEU A 407 -10.63 -8.87 23.14
CA LEU A 407 -11.42 -7.95 22.30
C LEU A 407 -11.47 -8.39 20.83
N ILE A 408 -10.41 -9.00 20.33
CA ILE A 408 -10.29 -9.37 18.91
C ILE A 408 -10.52 -10.87 18.65
N GLN A 409 -10.77 -11.70 19.68
CA GLN A 409 -10.83 -13.16 19.55
C GLN A 409 -11.84 -13.65 18.49
N THR A 410 -12.96 -12.93 18.32
CA THR A 410 -13.98 -13.30 17.34
C THR A 410 -13.56 -13.04 15.90
N ALA A 411 -12.45 -12.32 15.65
CA ALA A 411 -11.89 -12.16 14.33
C ALA A 411 -11.21 -13.46 13.84
N PHE A 412 -10.58 -14.20 14.74
CA PHE A 412 -9.83 -15.42 14.41
C PHE A 412 -10.78 -16.61 14.27
N ARG A 413 -10.76 -17.19 13.08
CA ARG A 413 -11.69 -18.29 12.71
C ARG A 413 -11.06 -19.64 12.97
N ARG A 414 -11.86 -20.59 13.42
CA ARG A 414 -11.44 -22.00 13.49
C ARG A 414 -11.42 -22.57 12.07
N PRO A 415 -10.27 -23.11 11.62
CA PRO A 415 -10.15 -23.58 10.22
C PRO A 415 -11.18 -24.67 9.84
N GLY A 416 -11.54 -25.56 10.78
CA GLY A 416 -12.59 -26.57 10.54
C GLY A 416 -13.96 -25.99 10.24
N ASP A 417 -14.34 -24.86 10.89
CA ASP A 417 -15.66 -24.21 10.67
C ASP A 417 -15.77 -23.54 9.28
N ILE A 418 -14.65 -23.39 8.57
CA ILE A 418 -14.56 -22.71 7.26
C ILE A 418 -14.02 -23.61 6.15
N GLY A 419 -14.11 -24.94 6.34
CA GLY A 419 -13.90 -25.92 5.30
C GLY A 419 -12.51 -26.51 5.19
N LEU A 420 -11.64 -26.40 6.22
CA LEU A 420 -10.31 -27.04 6.18
C LEU A 420 -10.43 -28.55 5.99
N ASP A 421 -11.34 -29.19 6.73
CA ASP A 421 -11.51 -30.65 6.68
C ASP A 421 -11.98 -31.14 5.30
N ASP A 422 -12.78 -30.33 4.60
CA ASP A 422 -13.23 -30.66 3.24
C ASP A 422 -12.10 -30.53 2.23
N VAL A 423 -11.28 -29.48 2.37
CA VAL A 423 -10.11 -29.25 1.51
C VAL A 423 -9.07 -30.38 1.69
N THR A 424 -8.85 -30.87 2.94
CA THR A 424 -7.84 -31.90 3.24
C THR A 424 -8.31 -33.31 2.92
N LYS A 425 -9.61 -33.63 3.08
CA LYS A 425 -10.17 -34.94 2.64
C LYS A 425 -9.97 -35.18 1.15
N ASP A 426 -10.06 -34.13 0.37
CA ASP A 426 -9.77 -34.19 -1.06
C ASP A 426 -8.31 -34.57 -1.38
N ALA A 427 -7.36 -34.40 -0.43
CA ALA A 427 -5.97 -34.82 -0.60
C ALA A 427 -5.80 -36.35 -0.54
N VAL A 428 -6.64 -37.04 0.22
CA VAL A 428 -6.56 -38.50 0.44
C VAL A 428 -7.23 -39.28 -0.69
N ALA A 429 -8.09 -38.62 -1.46
CA ALA A 429 -8.87 -39.26 -2.55
C ALA A 429 -8.19 -39.17 -3.94
N ALA A 430 -7.00 -38.62 -4.04
CA ALA A 430 -6.19 -38.46 -5.27
C ALA A 430 -4.88 -39.26 -5.19
#